data_2585788c6576eeb17b4f475d9c3861ee
#
_entry.id   2585788c6576eeb17b4f475d9c3861ee
#
_cell.length_a   1.000
_cell.length_b   1.000
_cell.length_c   1.000
_cell.angle_alpha   90.00
_cell.angle_beta   90.00
_cell.angle_gamma   90.00
#
_symmetry.space_group_name_H-M   'P 1'
#
loop_
_entity.id
_entity.type
_entity.pdbx_description
1 polymer ?
#
loop_
_entity_poly.entity_id
_entity_poly.type
_entity_poly.pdbx_seq_one_letter_code
_entity_poly.pdbx_strand_id
1 'polypeptide(L)'
;VQEVDDGLRTHLPAGAELEEIENAVRAAGSGASISYSDAGEIDWATMWPARVGVRRVGRIAVAPPWLAGEIADAEIPIVIEPATAFGTGEHETTRGILALMQDVIRVGDVVSDLGAGSAVLSIAAAKLGASRVAAVELDEQAIGNAEENIERNGVRDRVTMIHGDAALLLPLLAPVRVILANIISSVIVELAPAMRAALAPDGRVIVSGILVSERDALLAAIEPLGFELRAEIADGEWWSAELAPC
;
A
#
# COMPACT_ATOMS: atom_id res chain seq x y z
N VAL A 1 9.35 15.07 -5.96
CA VAL A 1 10.74 15.55 -5.92
C VAL A 1 11.60 14.37 -5.50
N GLN A 2 12.69 14.12 -6.20
CA GLN A 2 13.62 13.02 -5.93
C GLN A 2 14.99 13.62 -5.63
N GLU A 3 15.64 13.19 -4.55
CA GLU A 3 17.04 13.51 -4.27
C GLU A 3 17.95 12.69 -5.19
N VAL A 4 18.95 13.35 -5.80
CA VAL A 4 19.95 12.73 -6.67
C VAL A 4 21.34 13.20 -6.22
N ASP A 5 22.39 12.51 -6.62
CA ASP A 5 23.76 12.64 -6.09
C ASP A 5 24.25 14.08 -5.85
N ASP A 6 23.83 15.05 -6.65
CA ASP A 6 24.24 16.47 -6.54
C ASP A 6 23.05 17.46 -6.46
N GLY A 7 21.83 17.00 -6.13
CA GLY A 7 20.69 17.93 -6.07
C GLY A 7 19.32 17.30 -5.97
N LEU A 8 18.33 18.04 -6.42
CA LEU A 8 16.94 17.62 -6.45
C LEU A 8 16.45 17.52 -7.89
N ARG A 9 15.76 16.45 -8.22
CA ARG A 9 15.09 16.27 -9.51
C ARG A 9 13.58 16.28 -9.30
N THR A 10 12.87 17.03 -10.13
CA THR A 10 11.40 16.99 -10.15
C THR A 10 10.90 16.94 -11.59
N HIS A 11 9.66 16.48 -11.76
CA HIS A 11 8.97 16.51 -13.04
C HIS A 11 7.96 17.64 -13.02
N LEU A 12 7.85 18.34 -14.11
CA LEU A 12 6.90 19.41 -14.30
C LEU A 12 5.89 18.99 -15.36
N PRO A 13 4.61 19.39 -15.22
CA PRO A 13 3.61 19.13 -16.24
C PRO A 13 3.97 19.84 -17.54
N ALA A 14 3.50 19.32 -18.66
CA ALA A 14 3.64 19.99 -19.96
C ALA A 14 3.01 21.37 -19.90
N GLY A 15 3.76 22.40 -20.31
CA GLY A 15 3.32 23.80 -20.28
C GLY A 15 3.60 24.54 -18.97
N ALA A 16 4.38 23.96 -18.04
CA ALA A 16 4.83 24.69 -16.86
C ALA A 16 5.69 25.91 -17.26
N GLU A 17 5.45 27.04 -16.60
CA GLU A 17 6.19 28.28 -16.82
C GLU A 17 7.58 28.17 -16.17
N LEU A 18 8.58 27.73 -16.95
CA LEU A 18 9.93 27.46 -16.47
C LEU A 18 10.60 28.72 -15.88
N GLU A 19 10.29 29.90 -16.44
CA GLU A 19 10.84 31.17 -16.00
C GLU A 19 10.38 31.54 -14.58
N GLU A 20 9.13 31.23 -14.22
CA GLU A 20 8.63 31.40 -12.84
C GLU A 20 9.35 30.53 -11.85
N ILE A 21 9.62 29.28 -12.21
CA ILE A 21 10.34 28.31 -11.34
C ILE A 21 11.78 28.76 -11.15
N GLU A 22 12.47 29.18 -12.23
CA GLU A 22 13.82 29.73 -12.12
C GLU A 22 13.88 30.95 -11.20
N ASN A 23 12.93 31.86 -11.35
CA ASN A 23 12.86 33.06 -10.52
C ASN A 23 12.63 32.71 -9.05
N ALA A 24 11.74 31.76 -8.76
CA ALA A 24 11.47 31.29 -7.40
C ALA A 24 12.71 30.64 -6.75
N VAL A 25 13.45 29.79 -7.48
CA VAL A 25 14.69 29.16 -7.00
C VAL A 25 15.78 30.20 -6.76
N ARG A 26 15.95 31.16 -7.65
CA ARG A 26 16.93 32.26 -7.49
C ARG A 26 16.57 33.16 -6.31
N ALA A 27 15.29 33.46 -6.10
CA ALA A 27 14.81 34.27 -4.98
C ALA A 27 15.02 33.61 -3.62
N ALA A 28 15.04 32.27 -3.58
CA ALA A 28 15.36 31.50 -2.37
C ALA A 28 16.85 31.59 -1.96
N GLY A 29 17.69 32.32 -2.70
CA GLY A 29 19.09 32.61 -2.36
C GLY A 29 20.03 31.41 -2.50
N SER A 30 19.61 30.35 -3.15
CA SER A 30 20.43 29.18 -3.43
C SER A 30 21.35 29.50 -4.61
N GLY A 31 22.66 29.27 -4.46
CA GLY A 31 23.61 29.25 -5.59
C GLY A 31 23.40 28.04 -6.53
N ALA A 32 22.21 27.46 -6.52
CA ALA A 32 21.86 26.26 -7.27
C ALA A 32 21.81 26.57 -8.78
N SER A 33 22.41 25.71 -9.58
CA SER A 33 22.24 25.69 -11.02
C SER A 33 20.98 24.88 -11.36
N ILE A 34 20.16 25.43 -12.25
CA ILE A 34 18.97 24.74 -12.76
C ILE A 34 19.29 24.24 -14.15
N SER A 35 19.02 22.97 -14.41
CA SER A 35 19.09 22.38 -15.73
C SER A 35 17.76 21.73 -16.06
N TYR A 36 17.33 21.87 -17.31
CA TYR A 36 16.16 21.21 -17.84
C TYR A 36 16.58 20.19 -18.87
N SER A 37 15.96 19.04 -18.81
CA SER A 37 16.03 18.05 -19.88
C SER A 37 14.60 17.67 -20.25
N ASP A 38 14.36 17.54 -21.56
CA ASP A 38 13.12 16.93 -22.01
C ASP A 38 13.11 15.48 -21.49
N ALA A 39 12.09 15.15 -20.72
CA ALA A 39 11.93 13.79 -20.19
C ALA A 39 11.66 12.78 -21.31
N GLY A 40 11.43 13.28 -22.55
CA GLY A 40 10.87 12.51 -23.65
C GLY A 40 9.44 12.05 -23.31
N GLU A 41 8.75 11.50 -24.26
CA GLU A 41 7.60 10.65 -23.95
C GLU A 41 8.15 9.37 -23.27
N ILE A 42 8.22 9.40 -21.94
CA ILE A 42 8.42 8.17 -21.18
C ILE A 42 7.18 7.35 -21.43
N ASP A 43 7.25 6.41 -22.36
CA ASP A 43 6.18 5.43 -22.53
C ASP A 43 6.21 4.49 -21.32
N TRP A 44 5.53 4.93 -20.28
CA TRP A 44 5.38 4.17 -19.04
C TRP A 44 4.84 2.76 -19.33
N ALA A 45 4.02 2.61 -20.37
CA ALA A 45 3.45 1.32 -20.75
C ALA A 45 4.53 0.32 -21.24
N THR A 46 5.62 0.79 -21.82
CA THR A 46 6.73 -0.08 -22.28
C THR A 46 7.83 -0.28 -21.24
N MET A 47 7.97 0.63 -20.26
CA MET A 47 8.98 0.50 -19.19
C MET A 47 8.57 -0.43 -18.05
N TRP A 48 7.27 -0.51 -17.73
CA TRP A 48 6.76 -1.35 -16.67
C TRP A 48 7.01 -2.86 -16.89
N PRO A 49 6.79 -3.43 -18.10
CA PRO A 49 6.99 -4.86 -18.31
C PRO A 49 8.42 -5.35 -18.02
N ALA A 50 9.41 -4.48 -18.17
CA ALA A 50 10.82 -4.83 -17.91
C ALA A 50 11.21 -4.84 -16.42
N ARG A 51 10.40 -4.24 -15.54
CA ARG A 51 10.69 -4.08 -14.11
C ARG A 51 9.79 -4.90 -13.19
N VAL A 52 8.56 -5.22 -13.64
CA VAL A 52 7.59 -5.96 -12.83
C VAL A 52 7.70 -7.45 -13.13
N GLY A 53 8.06 -8.23 -12.13
CA GLY A 53 8.24 -9.67 -12.22
C GLY A 53 7.28 -10.46 -11.35
N VAL A 54 7.47 -11.77 -11.29
CA VAL A 54 6.77 -12.64 -10.35
C VAL A 54 7.36 -12.44 -8.95
N ARG A 55 6.50 -12.27 -7.97
CA ARG A 55 6.87 -12.24 -6.55
C ARG A 55 6.17 -13.36 -5.79
N ARG A 56 6.95 -14.18 -5.11
CA ARG A 56 6.43 -15.26 -4.27
C ARG A 56 6.71 -14.94 -2.79
N VAL A 57 5.65 -14.95 -1.98
CA VAL A 57 5.69 -14.68 -0.54
C VAL A 57 4.90 -15.78 0.16
N GLY A 58 5.60 -16.76 0.73
CA GLY A 58 4.95 -17.94 1.29
C GLY A 58 4.08 -18.68 0.26
N ARG A 59 2.78 -18.82 0.56
CA ARG A 59 1.78 -19.45 -0.32
C ARG A 59 1.27 -18.52 -1.44
N ILE A 60 1.51 -17.22 -1.32
CA ILE A 60 1.01 -16.20 -2.26
C ILE A 60 2.03 -16.00 -3.38
N ALA A 61 1.57 -15.92 -4.61
CA ALA A 61 2.35 -15.47 -5.75
C ALA A 61 1.62 -14.32 -6.46
N VAL A 62 2.31 -13.20 -6.65
CA VAL A 62 1.80 -12.02 -7.35
C VAL A 62 2.53 -11.88 -8.67
N ALA A 63 1.79 -11.62 -9.74
CA ALA A 63 2.35 -11.38 -11.07
C ALA A 63 1.49 -10.41 -11.88
N PRO A 64 2.07 -9.70 -12.84
CA PRO A 64 1.31 -8.97 -13.84
C PRO A 64 0.62 -9.94 -14.82
N PRO A 65 -0.41 -9.49 -15.57
CA PRO A 65 -1.18 -10.34 -16.46
C PRO A 65 -0.34 -11.12 -17.48
N TRP A 66 0.70 -10.52 -18.03
CA TRP A 66 1.59 -11.17 -19.02
C TRP A 66 2.48 -12.27 -18.43
N LEU A 67 2.60 -12.37 -17.11
CA LEU A 67 3.30 -13.43 -16.38
C LEU A 67 2.35 -14.33 -15.57
N ALA A 68 1.04 -14.21 -15.74
CA ALA A 68 0.05 -14.98 -14.97
C ALA A 68 0.26 -16.50 -15.10
N GLY A 69 0.75 -16.98 -16.24
CA GLY A 69 1.09 -18.40 -16.45
C GLY A 69 2.20 -18.91 -15.53
N GLU A 70 3.10 -18.05 -15.07
CA GLU A 70 4.23 -18.41 -14.20
C GLU A 70 3.83 -18.62 -12.73
N ILE A 71 2.61 -18.21 -12.35
CA ILE A 71 2.07 -18.36 -11.00
C ILE A 71 0.86 -19.32 -10.94
N ALA A 72 0.53 -19.97 -12.04
CA ALA A 72 -0.64 -20.86 -12.11
C ALA A 72 -0.54 -22.07 -11.15
N ASP A 73 0.67 -22.45 -10.77
CA ASP A 73 1.00 -23.53 -9.83
C ASP A 73 1.00 -23.08 -8.36
N ALA A 74 0.93 -21.76 -8.09
CA ALA A 74 0.90 -21.26 -6.73
C ALA A 74 -0.40 -21.62 -6.01
N GLU A 75 -0.33 -21.82 -4.70
CA GLU A 75 -1.52 -22.08 -3.88
C GLU A 75 -2.49 -20.89 -3.93
N ILE A 76 -1.96 -19.67 -3.88
CA ILE A 76 -2.73 -18.43 -3.93
C ILE A 76 -2.15 -17.52 -5.04
N PRO A 77 -2.55 -17.73 -6.32
CA PRO A 77 -2.12 -16.85 -7.40
C PRO A 77 -2.93 -15.56 -7.40
N ILE A 78 -2.23 -14.42 -7.55
CA ILE A 78 -2.81 -13.08 -7.61
C ILE A 78 -2.27 -12.38 -8.86
N VAL A 79 -3.15 -11.92 -9.73
CA VAL A 79 -2.78 -11.19 -10.95
C VAL A 79 -3.14 -9.72 -10.76
N ILE A 80 -2.12 -8.86 -10.79
CA ILE A 80 -2.28 -7.40 -10.63
C ILE A 80 -1.82 -6.70 -11.89
N GLU A 81 -2.75 -5.94 -12.50
CA GLU A 81 -2.40 -5.00 -13.58
C GLU A 81 -1.66 -3.81 -12.98
N PRO A 82 -0.39 -3.61 -13.31
CA PRO A 82 0.33 -2.41 -12.89
C PRO A 82 -0.29 -1.18 -13.55
N ALA A 83 -0.61 -0.16 -12.74
CA ALA A 83 -1.06 1.13 -13.21
C ALA A 83 -0.36 2.23 -12.39
N THR A 84 -0.94 3.41 -12.34
CA THR A 84 -0.45 4.51 -11.52
C THR A 84 -0.63 4.26 -10.02
N ALA A 85 -1.52 3.32 -9.63
CA ALA A 85 -1.77 2.97 -8.25
C ALA A 85 -0.60 2.16 -7.64
N PHE A 86 -0.28 2.44 -6.38
CA PHE A 86 0.71 1.69 -5.60
C PHE A 86 0.23 0.25 -5.33
N GLY A 87 1.18 -0.70 -5.13
CA GLY A 87 0.83 -2.04 -4.67
C GLY A 87 0.88 -3.12 -5.75
N THR A 88 1.87 -3.09 -6.65
CA THR A 88 2.10 -4.17 -7.64
C THR A 88 2.64 -5.49 -7.03
N GLY A 89 2.88 -5.52 -5.71
CA GLY A 89 3.54 -6.65 -5.04
C GLY A 89 5.07 -6.58 -5.05
N GLU A 90 5.66 -5.64 -5.80
CA GLU A 90 7.11 -5.48 -5.95
C GLU A 90 7.75 -4.92 -4.68
N HIS A 91 7.09 -3.96 -4.03
CA HIS A 91 7.65 -3.20 -2.93
C HIS A 91 7.76 -4.04 -1.65
N GLU A 92 8.83 -3.80 -0.87
CA GLU A 92 9.13 -4.49 0.39
C GLU A 92 7.96 -4.41 1.37
N THR A 93 7.30 -3.27 1.45
CA THR A 93 6.16 -3.03 2.34
C THR A 93 4.96 -3.92 2.02
N THR A 94 4.67 -4.12 0.73
CA THR A 94 3.61 -5.03 0.28
C THR A 94 3.96 -6.47 0.62
N ARG A 95 5.23 -6.88 0.39
CA ARG A 95 5.70 -8.23 0.74
C ARG A 95 5.62 -8.51 2.23
N GLY A 96 5.96 -7.52 3.08
CA GLY A 96 5.88 -7.64 4.53
C GLY A 96 4.45 -7.93 5.01
N ILE A 97 3.45 -7.17 4.52
CA ILE A 97 2.05 -7.45 4.88
C ILE A 97 1.59 -8.79 4.31
N LEU A 98 1.90 -9.09 3.04
CA LEU A 98 1.56 -10.39 2.43
C LEU A 98 2.15 -11.57 3.21
N ALA A 99 3.31 -11.43 3.82
CA ALA A 99 3.91 -12.46 4.68
C ALA A 99 3.12 -12.62 5.99
N LEU A 100 2.92 -11.53 6.73
CA LEU A 100 2.27 -11.55 8.04
C LEU A 100 0.81 -11.99 7.97
N MET A 101 0.05 -11.54 6.95
CA MET A 101 -1.38 -11.82 6.87
C MET A 101 -1.72 -13.30 6.66
N GLN A 102 -0.78 -14.12 6.16
CA GLN A 102 -1.01 -15.54 5.92
C GLN A 102 -1.26 -16.35 7.20
N ASP A 103 -0.65 -15.92 8.31
CA ASP A 103 -0.82 -16.54 9.61
C ASP A 103 -1.95 -15.92 10.44
N VAL A 104 -2.41 -14.72 10.04
CA VAL A 104 -3.40 -13.93 10.77
C VAL A 104 -4.81 -14.13 10.24
N ILE A 105 -5.00 -14.14 8.91
CA ILE A 105 -6.33 -14.24 8.30
C ILE A 105 -6.86 -15.65 8.39
N ARG A 106 -8.12 -15.76 8.84
CA ARG A 106 -8.87 -17.01 9.00
C ARG A 106 -10.06 -17.03 8.06
N VAL A 107 -10.52 -18.23 7.74
CA VAL A 107 -11.75 -18.42 6.98
C VAL A 107 -12.92 -17.79 7.74
N GLY A 108 -13.68 -16.93 7.05
CA GLY A 108 -14.82 -16.23 7.60
C GLY A 108 -14.53 -14.83 8.16
N ASP A 109 -13.26 -14.40 8.25
CA ASP A 109 -12.92 -13.08 8.77
C ASP A 109 -13.55 -11.93 7.97
N VAL A 110 -13.83 -10.83 8.68
CA VAL A 110 -14.14 -9.53 8.10
C VAL A 110 -12.89 -8.66 8.17
N VAL A 111 -12.51 -8.12 7.02
CA VAL A 111 -11.25 -7.39 6.84
C VAL A 111 -11.53 -5.98 6.34
N SER A 112 -10.77 -4.99 6.82
CA SER A 112 -10.67 -3.66 6.22
C SER A 112 -9.25 -3.43 5.74
N ASP A 113 -9.10 -2.97 4.49
CA ASP A 113 -7.82 -2.61 3.87
C ASP A 113 -7.83 -1.09 3.66
N LEU A 114 -6.96 -0.36 4.36
CA LEU A 114 -6.92 1.10 4.40
C LEU A 114 -5.80 1.62 3.51
N GLY A 115 -6.15 2.41 2.50
CA GLY A 115 -5.25 2.79 1.41
C GLY A 115 -5.02 1.60 0.49
N ALA A 116 -6.11 1.06 -0.08
CA ALA A 116 -6.08 -0.21 -0.81
C ALA A 116 -5.25 -0.18 -2.10
N GLY A 117 -5.03 0.99 -2.71
CA GLY A 117 -4.27 1.17 -3.93
C GLY A 117 -4.75 0.23 -5.05
N SER A 118 -3.89 -0.67 -5.49
CA SER A 118 -4.22 -1.70 -6.51
C SER A 118 -5.16 -2.80 -6.01
N ALA A 119 -5.55 -2.80 -4.75
CA ALA A 119 -6.30 -3.82 -4.01
C ALA A 119 -5.56 -5.17 -3.85
N VAL A 120 -4.24 -5.23 -4.00
CA VAL A 120 -3.50 -6.49 -3.87
C VAL A 120 -3.68 -7.16 -2.51
N LEU A 121 -3.68 -6.37 -1.41
CA LEU A 121 -3.87 -6.89 -0.05
C LEU A 121 -5.33 -7.35 0.17
N SER A 122 -6.29 -6.59 -0.32
CA SER A 122 -7.70 -6.97 -0.29
C SER A 122 -7.98 -8.28 -1.03
N ILE A 123 -7.38 -8.45 -2.22
CA ILE A 123 -7.48 -9.68 -3.02
C ILE A 123 -6.82 -10.85 -2.28
N ALA A 124 -5.64 -10.62 -1.71
CA ALA A 124 -4.94 -11.63 -0.91
C ALA A 124 -5.80 -12.07 0.30
N ALA A 125 -6.38 -11.11 1.03
CA ALA A 125 -7.25 -11.39 2.16
C ALA A 125 -8.46 -12.26 1.77
N ALA A 126 -9.12 -11.93 0.67
CA ALA A 126 -10.25 -12.71 0.16
C ALA A 126 -9.82 -14.12 -0.24
N LYS A 127 -8.67 -14.28 -0.91
CA LYS A 127 -8.15 -15.60 -1.32
C LYS A 127 -7.63 -16.44 -0.14
N LEU A 128 -7.19 -15.81 0.96
CA LEU A 128 -6.85 -16.47 2.22
C LEU A 128 -8.08 -16.95 2.99
N GLY A 129 -9.28 -16.53 2.61
CA GLY A 129 -10.53 -17.02 3.20
C GLY A 129 -11.38 -15.97 3.90
N ALA A 130 -11.01 -14.68 3.85
CA ALA A 130 -11.88 -13.63 4.36
C ALA A 130 -13.25 -13.70 3.68
N SER A 131 -14.33 -13.61 4.48
CA SER A 131 -15.70 -13.64 3.98
C SER A 131 -16.13 -12.32 3.38
N ARG A 132 -15.54 -11.21 3.87
CA ARG A 132 -15.80 -9.86 3.40
C ARG A 132 -14.57 -8.99 3.61
N VAL A 133 -14.24 -8.20 2.60
CA VAL A 133 -13.16 -7.22 2.63
C VAL A 133 -13.69 -5.86 2.18
N ALA A 134 -13.56 -4.85 3.03
CA ALA A 134 -13.79 -3.46 2.68
C ALA A 134 -12.44 -2.83 2.29
N ALA A 135 -12.24 -2.57 1.02
CA ALA A 135 -11.07 -1.92 0.46
C ALA A 135 -11.33 -0.40 0.38
N VAL A 136 -10.73 0.37 1.28
CA VAL A 136 -10.94 1.82 1.39
C VAL A 136 -9.78 2.55 0.70
N GLU A 137 -10.10 3.46 -0.22
CA GLU A 137 -9.11 4.25 -0.94
C GLU A 137 -9.57 5.71 -1.06
N LEU A 138 -8.64 6.63 -0.81
CA LEU A 138 -8.91 8.07 -0.87
C LEU A 138 -8.69 8.63 -2.27
N ASP A 139 -7.76 8.06 -3.03
CA ASP A 139 -7.46 8.49 -4.39
C ASP A 139 -8.46 7.89 -5.39
N GLU A 140 -9.34 8.73 -5.93
CA GLU A 140 -10.32 8.34 -6.95
C GLU A 140 -9.67 7.72 -8.18
N GLN A 141 -8.44 8.12 -8.53
CA GLN A 141 -7.74 7.60 -9.71
C GLN A 141 -7.31 6.13 -9.55
N ALA A 142 -7.14 5.66 -8.31
CA ALA A 142 -6.79 4.27 -8.04
C ALA A 142 -8.00 3.31 -8.14
N ILE A 143 -9.22 3.83 -7.94
CA ILE A 143 -10.44 2.99 -7.80
C ILE A 143 -10.67 2.10 -9.02
N GLY A 144 -10.61 2.66 -10.23
CA GLY A 144 -10.87 1.91 -11.47
C GLY A 144 -9.92 0.72 -11.65
N ASN A 145 -8.62 0.94 -11.43
CA ASN A 145 -7.62 -0.13 -11.50
C ASN A 145 -7.83 -1.19 -10.41
N ALA A 146 -8.16 -0.78 -9.18
CA ALA A 146 -8.46 -1.70 -8.09
C ALA A 146 -9.66 -2.60 -8.41
N GLU A 147 -10.75 -2.03 -8.93
CA GLU A 147 -11.94 -2.79 -9.32
C GLU A 147 -11.66 -3.81 -10.44
N GLU A 148 -10.86 -3.41 -11.45
CA GLU A 148 -10.42 -4.33 -12.51
C GLU A 148 -9.56 -5.48 -11.95
N ASN A 149 -8.67 -5.21 -11.01
CA ASN A 149 -7.87 -6.23 -10.35
C ASN A 149 -8.73 -7.18 -9.50
N ILE A 150 -9.71 -6.66 -8.77
CA ILE A 150 -10.67 -7.46 -7.99
C ILE A 150 -11.46 -8.41 -8.91
N GLU A 151 -11.96 -7.90 -10.03
CA GLU A 151 -12.69 -8.70 -11.02
C GLU A 151 -11.79 -9.77 -11.65
N ARG A 152 -10.58 -9.39 -12.09
CA ARG A 152 -9.59 -10.31 -12.70
C ARG A 152 -9.23 -11.47 -11.79
N ASN A 153 -9.22 -11.26 -10.48
CA ASN A 153 -8.92 -12.30 -9.51
C ASN A 153 -10.16 -13.09 -9.03
N GLY A 154 -11.37 -12.77 -9.52
CA GLY A 154 -12.60 -13.49 -9.22
C GLY A 154 -13.04 -13.37 -7.74
N VAL A 155 -12.80 -12.22 -7.10
CA VAL A 155 -13.12 -12.03 -5.68
C VAL A 155 -14.13 -10.87 -5.43
N ARG A 156 -14.81 -10.41 -6.48
CA ARG A 156 -15.77 -9.30 -6.41
C ARG A 156 -16.97 -9.59 -5.48
N ASP A 157 -17.30 -10.84 -5.27
CA ASP A 157 -18.32 -11.27 -4.32
C ASP A 157 -17.95 -11.05 -2.85
N ARG A 158 -16.66 -10.89 -2.56
CA ARG A 158 -16.10 -10.74 -1.21
C ARG A 158 -15.40 -9.42 -0.96
N VAL A 159 -14.91 -8.75 -2.00
CA VAL A 159 -14.18 -7.47 -1.90
C VAL A 159 -15.06 -6.35 -2.42
N THR A 160 -15.28 -5.34 -1.58
CA THR A 160 -16.00 -4.10 -1.95
C THR A 160 -15.03 -2.94 -1.91
N MET A 161 -14.87 -2.25 -3.05
CA MET A 161 -14.10 -1.01 -3.13
C MET A 161 -14.95 0.14 -2.62
N ILE A 162 -14.38 0.99 -1.76
CA ILE A 162 -15.06 2.14 -1.15
C ILE A 162 -14.14 3.36 -1.30
N HIS A 163 -14.60 4.34 -2.09
CA HIS A 163 -13.92 5.62 -2.18
C HIS A 163 -14.23 6.47 -0.95
N GLY A 164 -13.19 6.93 -0.23
CA GLY A 164 -13.34 7.85 0.87
C GLY A 164 -12.24 7.79 1.92
N ASP A 165 -12.40 8.62 2.93
CA ASP A 165 -11.46 8.75 4.03
C ASP A 165 -11.62 7.59 5.04
N ALA A 166 -10.52 6.88 5.28
CA ALA A 166 -10.48 5.75 6.21
C ALA A 166 -10.87 6.14 7.65
N ALA A 167 -10.52 7.36 8.10
CA ALA A 167 -10.89 7.84 9.43
C ALA A 167 -12.42 7.95 9.62
N LEU A 168 -13.13 8.31 8.55
CA LEU A 168 -14.59 8.45 8.57
C LEU A 168 -15.31 7.12 8.33
N LEU A 169 -14.74 6.26 7.48
CA LEU A 169 -15.39 5.04 7.05
C LEU A 169 -15.17 3.87 8.03
N LEU A 170 -13.99 3.75 8.62
CA LEU A 170 -13.64 2.62 9.49
C LEU A 170 -14.62 2.40 10.66
N PRO A 171 -15.12 3.44 11.36
CA PRO A 171 -16.14 3.26 12.39
C PRO A 171 -17.46 2.65 11.89
N LEU A 172 -17.81 2.86 10.61
CA LEU A 172 -19.02 2.31 9.98
C LEU A 172 -18.84 0.85 9.56
N LEU A 173 -17.60 0.39 9.43
CA LEU A 173 -17.25 -0.98 9.04
C LEU A 173 -17.12 -1.91 10.26
N ALA A 174 -17.09 -1.36 11.46
CA ALA A 174 -16.92 -2.11 12.71
C ALA A 174 -18.08 -3.10 12.99
N PRO A 175 -17.82 -4.25 13.65
CA PRO A 175 -16.52 -4.74 14.05
C PRO A 175 -15.77 -5.45 12.91
N VAL A 176 -14.45 -5.26 12.82
CA VAL A 176 -13.58 -5.97 11.88
C VAL A 176 -12.59 -6.84 12.61
N ARG A 177 -12.27 -8.02 12.03
CA ARG A 177 -11.30 -8.95 12.63
C ARG A 177 -9.86 -8.60 12.25
N VAL A 178 -9.62 -8.13 11.03
CA VAL A 178 -8.30 -7.72 10.56
C VAL A 178 -8.37 -6.37 9.88
N ILE A 179 -7.44 -5.49 10.24
CA ILE A 179 -7.19 -4.23 9.53
C ILE A 179 -5.83 -4.33 8.88
N LEU A 180 -5.76 -4.04 7.58
CA LEU A 180 -4.54 -3.93 6.81
C LEU A 180 -4.29 -2.46 6.49
N ALA A 181 -3.04 -1.98 6.62
CA ALA A 181 -2.69 -0.61 6.29
C ALA A 181 -1.24 -0.51 5.81
N ASN A 182 -1.06 -0.34 4.50
CA ASN A 182 0.23 -0.08 3.86
C ASN A 182 0.36 1.40 3.54
N ILE A 183 0.56 2.21 4.57
CA ILE A 183 0.54 3.68 4.52
C ILE A 183 1.64 4.26 5.41
N ILE A 184 1.96 5.55 5.27
CA ILE A 184 3.03 6.19 6.03
C ILE A 184 2.75 6.21 7.54
N SER A 185 3.80 6.20 8.35
CA SER A 185 3.75 6.09 9.81
C SER A 185 2.88 7.15 10.48
N SER A 186 2.92 8.41 10.01
CA SER A 186 2.12 9.51 10.57
C SER A 186 0.61 9.28 10.43
N VAL A 187 0.17 8.72 9.31
CA VAL A 187 -1.25 8.41 9.07
C VAL A 187 -1.69 7.19 9.89
N ILE A 188 -0.80 6.20 10.09
CA ILE A 188 -1.08 5.07 10.99
C ILE A 188 -1.35 5.57 12.42
N VAL A 189 -0.52 6.49 12.93
CA VAL A 189 -0.71 7.08 14.28
C VAL A 189 -2.03 7.83 14.35
N GLU A 190 -2.38 8.60 13.33
CA GLU A 190 -3.65 9.34 13.25
C GLU A 190 -4.86 8.39 13.25
N LEU A 191 -4.80 7.30 12.50
CA LEU A 191 -5.88 6.31 12.40
C LEU A 191 -5.95 5.34 13.59
N ALA A 192 -4.89 5.23 14.40
CA ALA A 192 -4.80 4.24 15.47
C ALA A 192 -5.99 4.24 16.45
N PRO A 193 -6.55 5.38 16.90
CA PRO A 193 -7.74 5.39 17.74
C PRO A 193 -8.96 4.79 17.05
N ALA A 194 -9.17 5.10 15.74
CA ALA A 194 -10.28 4.56 14.96
C ALA A 194 -10.08 3.06 14.71
N MET A 195 -8.86 2.62 14.39
CA MET A 195 -8.52 1.20 14.25
C MET A 195 -8.83 0.45 15.56
N ARG A 196 -8.39 0.99 16.70
CA ARG A 196 -8.61 0.36 18.01
C ARG A 196 -10.10 0.21 18.32
N ALA A 197 -10.90 1.22 18.01
CA ALA A 197 -12.35 1.20 18.25
C ALA A 197 -13.09 0.25 17.30
N ALA A 198 -12.62 0.06 16.08
CA ALA A 198 -13.26 -0.79 15.08
C ALA A 198 -12.92 -2.27 15.22
N LEU A 199 -11.82 -2.61 15.90
CA LEU A 199 -11.38 -4.00 16.04
C LEU A 199 -12.34 -4.84 16.87
N ALA A 200 -12.58 -6.07 16.42
CA ALA A 200 -13.13 -7.14 17.23
C ALA A 200 -12.19 -7.46 18.43
N PRO A 201 -12.70 -8.09 19.52
CA PRO A 201 -11.88 -8.37 20.71
C PRO A 201 -10.60 -9.18 20.43
N ASP A 202 -10.64 -10.11 19.47
CA ASP A 202 -9.49 -10.90 19.03
C ASP A 202 -8.87 -10.35 17.73
N GLY A 203 -9.13 -9.08 17.42
CA GLY A 203 -8.72 -8.42 16.20
C GLY A 203 -7.21 -8.26 16.05
N ARG A 204 -6.77 -7.99 14.82
CA ARG A 204 -5.37 -7.73 14.46
C ARG A 204 -5.28 -6.55 13.50
N VAL A 205 -4.22 -5.80 13.65
CA VAL A 205 -3.83 -4.78 12.66
C VAL A 205 -2.49 -5.19 12.07
N ILE A 206 -2.38 -5.19 10.75
CA ILE A 206 -1.11 -5.40 10.07
C ILE A 206 -0.75 -4.12 9.34
N VAL A 207 0.38 -3.53 9.71
CA VAL A 207 0.84 -2.25 9.18
C VAL A 207 2.16 -2.38 8.43
N SER A 208 2.37 -1.55 7.44
CA SER A 208 3.62 -1.34 6.73
C SER A 208 3.63 0.05 6.07
N GLY A 209 4.67 0.34 5.26
CA GLY A 209 4.92 1.69 4.74
C GLY A 209 5.70 2.54 5.75
N ILE A 210 6.41 1.90 6.66
CA ILE A 210 7.11 2.48 7.79
C ILE A 210 8.61 2.19 7.62
N LEU A 211 9.45 3.19 7.79
CA LEU A 211 10.90 2.97 7.83
C LEU A 211 11.31 2.28 9.14
N VAL A 212 12.35 1.43 9.08
CA VAL A 212 12.94 0.80 10.27
C VAL A 212 13.34 1.86 11.31
N SER A 213 13.80 3.04 10.86
CA SER A 213 14.14 4.16 11.74
C SER A 213 12.95 4.79 12.48
N GLU A 214 11.72 4.60 11.99
CA GLU A 214 10.48 5.12 12.59
C GLU A 214 9.82 4.12 13.55
N ARG A 215 10.28 2.87 13.58
CA ARG A 215 9.70 1.76 14.35
C ARG A 215 9.44 2.12 15.82
N ASP A 216 10.47 2.56 16.53
CA ASP A 216 10.38 2.80 17.97
C ASP A 216 9.49 3.99 18.28
N ALA A 217 9.50 5.03 17.44
CA ALA A 217 8.63 6.19 17.57
C ALA A 217 7.16 5.80 17.34
N LEU A 218 6.87 4.97 16.35
CA LEU A 218 5.53 4.47 16.08
C LEU A 218 5.02 3.63 17.26
N LEU A 219 5.81 2.67 17.74
CA LEU A 219 5.42 1.79 18.85
C LEU A 219 5.13 2.62 20.11
N ALA A 220 5.99 3.60 20.44
CA ALA A 220 5.76 4.49 21.58
C ALA A 220 4.47 5.33 21.45
N ALA A 221 4.07 5.66 20.21
CA ALA A 221 2.84 6.44 19.97
C ALA A 221 1.56 5.58 20.06
N ILE A 222 1.59 4.29 19.67
CA ILE A 222 0.40 3.43 19.62
C ILE A 222 0.20 2.58 20.89
N GLU A 223 1.25 2.32 21.67
CA GLU A 223 1.16 1.57 22.93
C GLU A 223 0.15 2.21 23.92
N PRO A 224 0.16 3.53 24.16
CA PRO A 224 -0.84 4.18 25.03
C PRO A 224 -2.28 4.09 24.50
N LEU A 225 -2.46 3.78 23.20
CA LEU A 225 -3.75 3.59 22.56
C LEU A 225 -4.27 2.15 22.67
N GLY A 226 -3.54 1.28 23.40
CA GLY A 226 -3.94 -0.08 23.68
C GLY A 226 -3.58 -1.06 22.54
N PHE A 227 -2.43 -0.88 21.90
CA PHE A 227 -1.84 -1.82 20.97
C PHE A 227 -0.55 -2.43 21.51
N GLU A 228 -0.35 -3.70 21.25
CA GLU A 228 0.89 -4.41 21.51
C GLU A 228 1.42 -5.08 20.24
N LEU A 229 2.74 -5.12 20.08
CA LEU A 229 3.42 -5.81 18.99
C LEU A 229 3.34 -7.34 19.16
N ARG A 230 2.95 -8.06 18.11
CA ARG A 230 2.87 -9.52 18.08
C ARG A 230 3.93 -10.16 17.20
N ALA A 231 4.13 -9.62 16.03
CA ALA A 231 5.14 -10.07 15.06
C ALA A 231 5.64 -8.88 14.25
N GLU A 232 6.83 -9.00 13.71
CA GLU A 232 7.42 -7.97 12.85
C GLU A 232 8.33 -8.58 11.80
N ILE A 233 8.48 -7.87 10.68
CA ILE A 233 9.39 -8.20 9.59
C ILE A 233 10.09 -6.90 9.17
N ALA A 234 11.42 -6.96 9.01
CA ALA A 234 12.19 -5.91 8.36
C ALA A 234 12.72 -6.43 7.02
N ASP A 235 12.52 -5.68 5.95
CA ASP A 235 13.02 -5.98 4.61
C ASP A 235 13.64 -4.70 4.02
N GLY A 236 14.97 -4.67 3.91
CA GLY A 236 15.71 -3.47 3.57
C GLY A 236 15.53 -2.36 4.62
N GLU A 237 15.10 -1.19 4.20
CA GLU A 237 14.81 -0.05 5.06
C GLU A 237 13.37 -0.03 5.61
N TRP A 238 12.53 -1.00 5.20
CA TRP A 238 11.11 -1.04 5.52
C TRP A 238 10.78 -2.01 6.65
N TRP A 239 9.82 -1.63 7.46
CA TRP A 239 9.33 -2.38 8.58
C TRP A 239 7.82 -2.62 8.47
N SER A 240 7.42 -3.85 8.79
CA SER A 240 6.02 -4.31 8.83
C SER A 240 5.73 -4.98 10.16
N ALA A 241 4.55 -4.79 10.71
CA ALA A 241 4.18 -5.33 12.00
C ALA A 241 2.75 -5.85 12.08
N GLU A 242 2.58 -6.91 12.87
CA GLU A 242 1.30 -7.35 13.41
C GLU A 242 1.11 -6.76 14.79
N LEU A 243 -0.01 -6.09 15.00
CA LEU A 243 -0.43 -5.48 16.25
C LEU A 243 -1.72 -6.13 16.75
N ALA A 244 -1.85 -6.24 18.07
CA ALA A 244 -3.07 -6.71 18.72
C ALA A 244 -3.56 -5.69 19.76
N PRO A 245 -4.86 -5.68 20.07
CA PRO A 245 -5.35 -4.98 21.29
C PRO A 245 -4.76 -5.65 22.53
N CYS A 246 -4.29 -4.84 23.48
CA CYS A 246 -3.89 -5.26 24.83
C CYS A 246 -5.02 -5.11 25.84
#